data_5bb0e0d606251b25c9226ccba13c1b5e
#
_entry.id   5bb0e0d606251b25c9226ccba13c1b5e
#
_cell.length_a   1.000
_cell.length_b   1.000
_cell.length_c   1.000
_cell.angle_alpha   90.00
_cell.angle_beta   90.00
_cell.angle_gamma   90.00
#
_symmetry.space_group_name_H-M   'P 1'
#
loop_
_entity.id
_entity.type
_entity.pdbx_description
1 polymer ?
#
loop_
_entity_poly.entity_id
_entity_poly.type
_entity_poly.pdbx_seq_one_letter_code
_entity_poly.pdbx_strand_id
1 'polypeptide(L)'
;MRKIGAVVKNMELQCGDYKKHNQLTSINYTRTDSDDGYQLTDEQILCVESAVQGHDLKIKAFAGSGKTSTLVEIAKKLSGRGLYLAYNKSIQLDAVKKFPVHVDCKTAHSIAYAANAYRIKGRVRNLNVFDIIECIEIERIYAYEENDVAFLTLKLLRIFANSDRQKIDKYFSTSLVFDTVEGNNFKETKAIINYVINRASKYWEQCTEEGSILPIEHDFYLKIYQLSQPDLTATYDFILFDECQDANPVLLDILLKQTCQKIYVGDEHQQIYSWRGSVNAFAKLEGAEYYLSQSFRFGEKISELASVIIHSKGEKKPLRGTANINTEIVQNCMERPFTVLCRTNARIIEKILRFPENRLHVVGGVVEILNLAKSGFALFTDDISNVKHLKLKQFKSWNAMLHFNHKYQDPDITLLAKIIKEHGVSFKNIIYKIENANYVEERLADIIFSTIHKSKGREWNNVVLEDDFIIFCNNQEIEEILLNYIEELNLIYVAVTRAKGNLLLTKGVKVFIERLVSYKKQKPLKIEFKESFRTIDGASYECARA
;
A
#
# COMPACT_ATOMS: atom_id res chain seq x y z
N MET A 1 -0.16 -4.84 -30.29
CA MET A 1 1.28 -4.88 -29.97
C MET A 1 2.15 -4.06 -30.91
N ARG A 2 2.06 -4.17 -32.23
CA ARG A 2 2.77 -3.23 -33.14
C ARG A 2 2.48 -1.72 -32.88
N LYS A 3 1.28 -1.39 -32.36
CA LYS A 3 0.92 -0.02 -31.99
C LYS A 3 1.57 0.48 -30.68
N ILE A 4 1.86 -0.42 -29.74
CA ILE A 4 2.52 -0.06 -28.46
C ILE A 4 4.01 0.25 -28.72
N GLY A 5 4.72 -0.58 -29.49
CA GLY A 5 6.11 -0.33 -29.85
C GLY A 5 6.34 0.93 -30.70
N ALA A 6 5.37 1.30 -31.55
CA ALA A 6 5.46 2.53 -32.36
C ALA A 6 5.25 3.82 -31.52
N VAL A 7 4.53 3.72 -30.39
CA VAL A 7 4.31 4.85 -29.47
C VAL A 7 5.58 5.16 -28.68
N VAL A 8 6.32 4.16 -28.25
CA VAL A 8 7.56 4.32 -27.49
C VAL A 8 8.66 4.93 -28.35
N LYS A 9 8.80 4.49 -29.60
CA LYS A 9 9.78 5.06 -30.55
C LYS A 9 9.58 6.55 -30.82
N ASN A 10 8.34 7.04 -30.85
CA ASN A 10 8.05 8.47 -31.00
C ASN A 10 8.28 9.30 -29.71
N MET A 11 8.38 8.65 -28.54
CA MET A 11 8.68 9.32 -27.27
C MET A 11 10.19 9.60 -27.10
N GLU A 12 11.06 8.75 -27.63
CA GLU A 12 12.52 8.96 -27.62
C GLU A 12 12.95 10.22 -28.39
N LEU A 13 12.19 10.59 -29.44
CA LEU A 13 12.48 11.79 -30.25
C LEU A 13 12.13 13.12 -29.55
N GLN A 14 11.32 13.11 -28.48
CA GLN A 14 11.00 14.32 -27.69
C GLN A 14 11.89 14.50 -26.45
N CYS A 15 12.70 13.53 -26.07
CA CYS A 15 13.65 13.60 -24.95
C CYS A 15 15.01 14.25 -25.28
N GLY A 16 15.21 14.74 -26.50
CA GLY A 16 16.49 15.31 -26.99
C GLY A 16 16.96 16.60 -26.32
N ASP A 17 16.09 17.34 -25.62
CA ASP A 17 16.40 18.69 -25.12
C ASP A 17 16.86 18.78 -23.66
N TYR A 18 17.02 17.68 -22.95
CA TYR A 18 17.42 17.69 -21.53
C TYR A 18 18.94 17.70 -21.26
N LYS A 19 19.78 17.80 -22.29
CA LYS A 19 21.27 17.80 -22.13
C LYS A 19 21.89 19.14 -21.73
N LYS A 20 21.11 20.20 -21.50
CA LYS A 20 21.70 21.56 -21.32
C LYS A 20 21.70 22.14 -19.91
N HIS A 21 21.37 21.41 -18.86
CA HIS A 21 21.34 22.03 -17.50
C HIS A 21 22.09 21.28 -16.39
N ASN A 22 23.10 20.50 -16.69
CA ASN A 22 24.02 19.99 -15.66
C ASN A 22 25.48 20.17 -16.12
N GLN A 23 26.01 21.40 -16.05
CA GLN A 23 27.44 21.62 -15.90
C GLN A 23 27.76 21.63 -14.40
N LEU A 24 27.90 20.44 -13.83
CA LEU A 24 28.62 20.24 -12.58
C LEU A 24 30.02 19.73 -12.93
N THR A 25 31.00 20.41 -12.42
CA THR A 25 32.43 20.17 -12.53
C THR A 25 32.77 18.69 -12.42
N SER A 26 33.40 18.15 -13.45
CA SER A 26 33.90 16.78 -13.53
C SER A 26 34.96 16.53 -12.46
N ILE A 27 34.57 15.92 -11.35
CA ILE A 27 35.49 15.18 -10.51
C ILE A 27 35.63 13.81 -11.16
N ASN A 28 36.83 13.49 -11.66
CA ASN A 28 37.16 12.19 -12.21
C ASN A 28 37.10 11.12 -11.10
N TYR A 29 35.93 10.53 -10.88
CA TYR A 29 35.83 9.26 -10.17
C TYR A 29 36.06 8.13 -11.16
N THR A 30 37.08 7.33 -10.93
CA THR A 30 37.23 6.00 -11.51
C THR A 30 35.97 5.21 -11.21
N ARG A 31 35.35 4.60 -12.24
CA ARG A 31 34.23 3.66 -12.11
C ARG A 31 34.53 2.73 -10.95
N THR A 32 33.83 2.91 -9.82
CA THR A 32 33.95 2.03 -8.67
C THR A 32 33.05 0.84 -8.90
N ASP A 33 33.64 -0.32 -9.11
CA ASP A 33 32.93 -1.59 -8.98
C ASP A 33 32.47 -1.72 -7.53
N SER A 34 31.25 -2.21 -7.29
CA SER A 34 30.82 -2.58 -5.95
C SER A 34 31.73 -3.71 -5.44
N ASP A 35 31.96 -3.78 -4.13
CA ASP A 35 32.73 -4.90 -3.50
C ASP A 35 32.16 -6.28 -3.87
N ASP A 36 30.89 -6.33 -4.29
CA ASP A 36 30.17 -7.52 -4.73
C ASP A 36 30.24 -7.77 -6.27
N GLY A 37 31.00 -6.98 -7.03
CA GLY A 37 31.31 -7.21 -8.44
C GLY A 37 30.25 -6.79 -9.45
N TYR A 38 29.22 -5.99 -9.08
CA TYR A 38 28.29 -5.39 -10.03
C TYR A 38 28.57 -3.89 -10.21
N GLN A 39 28.35 -3.39 -11.44
CA GLN A 39 28.54 -1.98 -11.75
C GLN A 39 27.31 -1.16 -11.36
N LEU A 40 27.52 -0.08 -10.60
CA LEU A 40 26.49 0.91 -10.31
C LEU A 40 26.11 1.68 -11.58
N THR A 41 24.83 2.02 -11.69
CA THR A 41 24.37 2.95 -12.73
C THR A 41 24.80 4.38 -12.43
N ASP A 42 24.86 5.24 -13.44
CA ASP A 42 25.15 6.67 -13.25
C ASP A 42 24.17 7.32 -12.24
N GLU A 43 22.89 6.93 -12.26
CA GLU A 43 21.89 7.41 -11.29
C GLU A 43 22.20 6.97 -9.86
N GLN A 44 22.68 5.76 -9.64
CA GLN A 44 23.11 5.26 -8.34
C GLN A 44 24.37 5.96 -7.83
N ILE A 45 25.35 6.17 -8.73
CA ILE A 45 26.59 6.91 -8.41
C ILE A 45 26.26 8.33 -7.94
N LEU A 46 25.40 9.05 -8.66
CA LEU A 46 24.96 10.40 -8.26
C LEU A 46 24.30 10.43 -6.88
N CYS A 47 23.49 9.42 -6.55
CA CYS A 47 22.90 9.31 -5.21
C CYS A 47 23.98 9.13 -4.14
N VAL A 48 24.96 8.26 -4.37
CA VAL A 48 26.07 8.00 -3.43
C VAL A 48 26.93 9.27 -3.24
N GLU A 49 27.31 9.93 -4.32
CA GLU A 49 28.12 11.16 -4.28
C GLU A 49 27.40 12.27 -3.50
N SER A 50 26.12 12.48 -3.78
CA SER A 50 25.33 13.51 -3.06
C SER A 50 25.16 13.19 -1.58
N ALA A 51 24.99 11.91 -1.23
CA ALA A 51 24.94 11.49 0.17
C ALA A 51 26.26 11.76 0.91
N VAL A 52 27.40 11.46 0.28
CA VAL A 52 28.73 11.71 0.83
C VAL A 52 29.00 13.23 1.03
N GLN A 53 28.38 14.08 0.22
CA GLN A 53 28.43 15.55 0.40
C GLN A 53 27.58 16.04 1.58
N GLY A 54 26.87 15.16 2.29
CA GLY A 54 26.05 15.50 3.45
C GLY A 54 24.64 15.99 3.13
N HIS A 55 24.19 15.87 1.88
CA HIS A 55 22.84 16.30 1.50
C HIS A 55 21.76 15.30 1.99
N ASP A 56 20.61 15.82 2.39
CA ASP A 56 19.39 15.05 2.52
C ASP A 56 18.90 14.66 1.11
N LEU A 57 18.54 13.37 0.91
CA LEU A 57 18.15 12.86 -0.40
C LEU A 57 16.72 12.36 -0.42
N LYS A 58 16.07 12.62 -1.54
CA LYS A 58 14.77 12.07 -1.90
C LYS A 58 14.88 11.28 -3.22
N ILE A 59 15.03 9.96 -3.11
CA ILE A 59 15.31 9.08 -4.22
C ILE A 59 14.01 8.41 -4.71
N LYS A 60 13.51 8.85 -5.86
CA LYS A 60 12.38 8.23 -6.57
C LYS A 60 12.88 7.02 -7.37
N ALA A 61 12.60 5.84 -6.87
CA ALA A 61 13.17 4.60 -7.37
C ALA A 61 12.10 3.65 -7.87
N PHE A 62 12.02 3.47 -9.19
CA PHE A 62 11.00 2.62 -9.79
C PHE A 62 11.16 1.12 -9.44
N ALA A 63 10.17 0.31 -9.84
CA ALA A 63 10.15 -1.12 -9.54
C ALA A 63 11.40 -1.84 -10.07
N GLY A 64 12.09 -2.57 -9.18
CA GLY A 64 13.27 -3.35 -9.52
C GLY A 64 14.56 -2.53 -9.76
N SER A 65 14.58 -1.23 -9.42
CA SER A 65 15.73 -0.34 -9.69
C SER A 65 16.88 -0.41 -8.68
N GLY A 66 16.86 -1.37 -7.75
CA GLY A 66 17.94 -1.54 -6.79
C GLY A 66 17.91 -0.56 -5.62
N LYS A 67 16.73 -0.16 -5.15
CA LYS A 67 16.54 0.71 -3.97
C LYS A 67 17.45 0.37 -2.81
N THR A 68 17.28 -0.84 -2.27
CA THR A 68 18.04 -1.31 -1.10
C THR A 68 19.54 -1.43 -1.39
N SER A 69 19.92 -1.86 -2.60
CA SER A 69 21.35 -1.93 -2.99
C SER A 69 21.98 -0.54 -3.02
N THR A 70 21.27 0.47 -3.53
CA THR A 70 21.74 1.86 -3.52
C THR A 70 21.92 2.37 -2.08
N LEU A 71 20.97 2.08 -1.17
CA LEU A 71 21.11 2.42 0.25
C LEU A 71 22.29 1.73 0.92
N VAL A 72 22.58 0.47 0.56
CA VAL A 72 23.77 -0.25 1.06
C VAL A 72 25.07 0.43 0.60
N GLU A 73 25.16 0.83 -0.69
CA GLU A 73 26.34 1.52 -1.21
C GLU A 73 26.53 2.91 -0.58
N ILE A 74 25.43 3.65 -0.36
CA ILE A 74 25.47 4.90 0.42
C ILE A 74 26.00 4.62 1.84
N ALA A 75 25.44 3.61 2.52
CA ALA A 75 25.84 3.27 3.87
C ALA A 75 27.32 2.87 3.99
N LYS A 76 27.90 2.19 3.00
CA LYS A 76 29.32 1.84 2.96
C LYS A 76 30.24 3.06 2.88
N LYS A 77 29.74 4.20 2.35
CA LYS A 77 30.52 5.43 2.15
C LYS A 77 30.30 6.47 3.26
N LEU A 78 29.20 6.37 4.00
CA LEU A 78 28.94 7.28 5.12
C LEU A 78 29.70 6.82 6.37
N SER A 79 30.23 7.79 7.10
CA SER A 79 30.86 7.60 8.42
C SER A 79 29.83 7.82 9.54
N GLY A 80 30.16 7.33 10.75
CA GLY A 80 29.27 7.45 11.90
C GLY A 80 28.28 6.32 12.01
N ARG A 81 27.33 6.43 12.93
CA ARG A 81 26.31 5.40 13.21
C ARG A 81 25.05 5.67 12.41
N GLY A 82 24.64 4.70 11.59
CA GLY A 82 23.46 4.79 10.76
C GLY A 82 22.24 4.05 11.34
N LEU A 83 21.04 4.52 10.98
CA LEU A 83 19.80 3.82 11.19
C LEU A 83 19.16 3.49 9.85
N TYR A 84 18.98 2.20 9.54
CA TYR A 84 18.14 1.77 8.43
C TYR A 84 16.75 1.41 8.94
N LEU A 85 15.74 2.14 8.46
CA LEU A 85 14.34 1.90 8.77
C LEU A 85 13.70 1.02 7.71
N ALA A 86 13.43 -0.23 8.09
CA ALA A 86 12.71 -1.21 7.29
C ALA A 86 11.20 -1.10 7.48
N TYR A 87 10.45 -1.32 6.39
CA TYR A 87 8.99 -1.34 6.44
C TYR A 87 8.42 -2.46 7.33
N ASN A 88 9.04 -3.64 7.34
CA ASN A 88 8.60 -4.79 8.13
C ASN A 88 9.77 -5.66 8.63
N LYS A 89 9.43 -6.63 9.51
CA LYS A 89 10.42 -7.51 10.14
C LYS A 89 11.19 -8.38 9.14
N SER A 90 10.56 -8.86 8.08
CA SER A 90 11.24 -9.69 7.06
C SER A 90 12.32 -8.88 6.33
N ILE A 91 11.98 -7.68 5.88
CA ILE A 91 12.93 -6.76 5.23
C ILE A 91 14.07 -6.38 6.19
N GLN A 92 13.76 -6.15 7.47
CA GLN A 92 14.78 -5.87 8.48
C GLN A 92 15.78 -7.00 8.61
N LEU A 93 15.33 -8.26 8.69
CA LEU A 93 16.21 -9.44 8.83
C LEU A 93 17.11 -9.62 7.60
N ASP A 94 16.61 -9.33 6.41
CA ASP A 94 17.40 -9.38 5.19
C ASP A 94 18.39 -8.20 5.10
N ALA A 95 18.02 -7.03 5.61
CA ALA A 95 18.89 -5.87 5.67
C ALA A 95 20.09 -6.07 6.60
N VAL A 96 19.89 -6.69 7.76
CA VAL A 96 21.00 -7.02 8.71
C VAL A 96 22.12 -7.79 8.04
N LYS A 97 21.82 -8.59 7.01
CA LYS A 97 22.84 -9.39 6.28
C LYS A 97 23.59 -8.57 5.23
N LYS A 98 23.06 -7.42 4.82
CA LYS A 98 23.55 -6.63 3.68
C LYS A 98 24.23 -5.32 4.10
N PHE A 99 23.72 -4.69 5.16
CA PHE A 99 24.23 -3.40 5.61
C PHE A 99 25.51 -3.54 6.44
N PRO A 100 26.42 -2.53 6.39
CA PRO A 100 27.60 -2.49 7.23
C PRO A 100 27.24 -2.53 8.73
N VAL A 101 28.19 -3.02 9.56
CA VAL A 101 27.99 -3.21 11.01
C VAL A 101 27.69 -1.93 11.79
N HIS A 102 28.07 -0.76 11.28
CA HIS A 102 27.77 0.54 11.88
C HIS A 102 26.34 1.04 11.61
N VAL A 103 25.53 0.27 10.85
CA VAL A 103 24.13 0.58 10.54
C VAL A 103 23.20 -0.33 11.30
N ASP A 104 22.43 0.22 12.20
CA ASP A 104 21.36 -0.48 12.91
C ASP A 104 20.15 -0.67 11.98
N CYS A 105 19.79 -1.91 11.66
CA CYS A 105 18.60 -2.23 10.89
C CYS A 105 17.39 -2.46 11.81
N LYS A 106 16.40 -1.58 11.79
CA LYS A 106 15.23 -1.63 12.68
C LYS A 106 13.93 -1.32 11.93
N THR A 107 12.79 -1.71 12.49
CA THR A 107 11.49 -1.19 12.09
C THR A 107 11.08 -0.06 13.05
N ALA A 108 10.26 0.89 12.60
CA ALA A 108 9.74 1.95 13.46
C ALA A 108 9.04 1.38 14.72
N HIS A 109 8.23 0.33 14.54
CA HIS A 109 7.58 -0.38 15.64
C HIS A 109 8.58 -1.02 16.61
N SER A 110 9.72 -1.55 16.14
CA SER A 110 10.72 -2.13 17.05
C SER A 110 11.42 -1.09 17.92
N ILE A 111 11.68 0.09 17.37
CA ILE A 111 12.23 1.23 18.12
C ILE A 111 11.22 1.72 19.15
N ALA A 112 9.98 1.97 18.72
CA ALA A 112 8.91 2.43 19.59
C ALA A 112 8.57 1.43 20.71
N TYR A 113 8.58 0.12 20.39
CA TYR A 113 8.39 -0.93 21.39
C TYR A 113 9.52 -0.93 22.44
N ALA A 114 10.77 -0.86 22.03
CA ALA A 114 11.92 -0.84 22.94
C ALA A 114 11.87 0.39 23.86
N ALA A 115 11.53 1.55 23.35
CA ALA A 115 11.41 2.80 24.14
C ALA A 115 10.27 2.75 25.18
N ASN A 116 9.20 1.97 24.92
CA ASN A 116 8.03 1.89 25.78
C ASN A 116 7.86 0.53 26.48
N ALA A 117 8.82 -0.40 26.36
CA ALA A 117 8.68 -1.79 26.78
C ALA A 117 8.22 -1.93 28.25
N TYR A 118 8.73 -1.09 29.15
CA TYR A 118 8.38 -1.08 30.57
C TYR A 118 6.90 -0.78 30.83
N ARG A 119 6.23 -0.01 29.95
CA ARG A 119 4.83 0.40 30.08
C ARG A 119 3.86 -0.53 29.37
N ILE A 120 4.30 -1.22 28.29
CA ILE A 120 3.40 -1.90 27.36
C ILE A 120 3.52 -3.43 27.38
N LYS A 121 4.53 -3.97 28.08
CA LYS A 121 4.78 -5.42 28.15
C LYS A 121 3.52 -6.17 28.65
N GLY A 122 3.09 -7.17 27.88
CA GLY A 122 1.90 -7.98 28.21
C GLY A 122 0.56 -7.34 27.83
N ARG A 123 0.54 -6.10 27.35
CA ARG A 123 -0.69 -5.34 27.02
C ARG A 123 -1.00 -5.31 25.51
N VAL A 124 0.00 -5.62 24.68
CA VAL A 124 -0.11 -5.47 23.22
C VAL A 124 -0.92 -6.63 22.64
N ARG A 125 -2.08 -6.31 22.05
CA ARG A 125 -2.93 -7.24 21.31
C ARG A 125 -3.87 -6.50 20.36
N ASN A 126 -4.48 -7.21 19.42
CA ASN A 126 -5.54 -6.63 18.60
C ASN A 126 -6.80 -6.40 19.47
N LEU A 127 -7.32 -5.19 19.39
CA LEU A 127 -8.56 -4.82 20.09
C LEU A 127 -9.78 -5.15 19.23
N ASN A 128 -10.87 -5.45 19.92
CA ASN A 128 -12.20 -5.61 19.34
C ASN A 128 -13.21 -4.71 20.08
N VAL A 129 -14.45 -4.69 19.62
CA VAL A 129 -15.52 -3.85 20.18
C VAL A 129 -15.77 -4.14 21.66
N PHE A 130 -15.73 -5.41 22.05
CA PHE A 130 -15.97 -5.81 23.45
C PHE A 130 -14.85 -5.32 24.38
N ASP A 131 -13.61 -5.28 23.91
CA ASP A 131 -12.50 -4.72 24.69
C ASP A 131 -12.74 -3.24 25.04
N ILE A 132 -13.36 -2.46 24.13
CA ILE A 132 -13.68 -1.06 24.38
C ILE A 132 -14.81 -0.95 25.41
N ILE A 133 -15.87 -1.77 25.29
CA ILE A 133 -17.00 -1.78 26.22
C ILE A 133 -16.55 -2.18 27.64
N GLU A 134 -15.67 -3.18 27.76
CA GLU A 134 -15.13 -3.63 29.05
C GLU A 134 -14.22 -2.60 29.72
N CYS A 135 -13.48 -1.82 28.92
CA CYS A 135 -12.48 -0.88 29.45
C CYS A 135 -13.02 0.50 29.79
N ILE A 136 -14.05 0.95 29.08
CA ILE A 136 -14.67 2.27 29.31
C ILE A 136 -16.19 2.16 29.22
N GLU A 137 -16.84 3.01 29.99
CA GLU A 137 -18.31 3.12 29.96
C GLU A 137 -18.77 3.61 28.59
N ILE A 138 -19.57 2.82 27.91
CA ILE A 138 -20.23 3.12 26.64
C ILE A 138 -21.72 3.07 26.82
N GLU A 139 -22.41 4.08 26.36
CA GLU A 139 -23.88 4.18 26.43
C GLU A 139 -24.45 4.21 25.00
N ARG A 140 -25.69 3.73 24.89
CA ARG A 140 -26.51 3.92 23.71
C ARG A 140 -26.79 5.40 23.48
N ILE A 141 -26.66 5.87 22.25
CA ILE A 141 -26.96 7.24 21.85
C ILE A 141 -27.88 7.25 20.64
N TYR A 142 -29.10 7.76 20.77
CA TYR A 142 -30.10 7.77 19.70
C TYR A 142 -30.31 6.36 19.11
N ALA A 143 -30.11 6.20 17.82
CA ALA A 143 -30.22 4.93 17.09
C ALA A 143 -28.97 4.03 17.19
N TYR A 144 -27.90 4.51 17.86
CA TYR A 144 -26.64 3.76 17.97
C TYR A 144 -26.61 2.95 19.25
N GLU A 145 -26.54 1.64 19.12
CA GLU A 145 -26.35 0.73 20.24
C GLU A 145 -24.92 0.81 20.79
N GLU A 146 -24.65 0.30 21.98
CA GLU A 146 -23.34 0.30 22.62
C GLU A 146 -22.24 -0.27 21.70
N ASN A 147 -22.53 -1.35 20.98
CA ASN A 147 -21.60 -1.95 20.03
C ASN A 147 -21.25 -1.01 18.86
N ASP A 148 -22.21 -0.24 18.35
CA ASP A 148 -21.98 0.71 17.26
C ASP A 148 -21.08 1.86 17.74
N VAL A 149 -21.34 2.37 18.94
CA VAL A 149 -20.53 3.42 19.58
C VAL A 149 -19.12 2.94 19.87
N ALA A 150 -18.97 1.73 20.41
CA ALA A 150 -17.67 1.13 20.69
C ALA A 150 -16.87 0.86 19.40
N PHE A 151 -17.55 0.44 18.32
CA PHE A 151 -16.93 0.28 17.00
C PHE A 151 -16.39 1.61 16.47
N LEU A 152 -17.18 2.68 16.51
CA LEU A 152 -16.77 4.02 16.09
C LEU A 152 -15.62 4.55 16.97
N THR A 153 -15.66 4.27 18.26
CA THR A 153 -14.60 4.64 19.21
C THR A 153 -13.28 3.96 18.88
N LEU A 154 -13.30 2.63 18.66
CA LEU A 154 -12.12 1.87 18.27
C LEU A 154 -11.57 2.32 16.90
N LYS A 155 -12.47 2.61 15.95
CA LYS A 155 -12.09 3.15 14.65
C LYS A 155 -11.37 4.49 14.79
N LEU A 156 -11.91 5.40 15.62
CA LEU A 156 -11.29 6.69 15.86
C LEU A 156 -9.92 6.55 16.53
N LEU A 157 -9.77 5.67 17.52
CA LEU A 157 -8.49 5.38 18.15
C LEU A 157 -7.43 4.93 17.11
N ARG A 158 -7.81 4.07 16.17
CA ARG A 158 -6.92 3.62 15.07
C ARG A 158 -6.56 4.75 14.11
N ILE A 159 -7.51 5.60 13.76
CA ILE A 159 -7.26 6.79 12.92
C ILE A 159 -6.29 7.74 13.63
N PHE A 160 -6.53 8.03 14.91
CA PHE A 160 -5.64 8.87 15.70
C PHE A 160 -4.24 8.28 15.83
N ALA A 161 -4.12 6.98 16.12
CA ALA A 161 -2.84 6.29 16.25
C ALA A 161 -2.00 6.33 14.96
N ASN A 162 -2.62 6.54 13.81
CA ASN A 162 -1.95 6.67 12.50
C ASN A 162 -1.84 8.11 12.01
N SER A 163 -2.28 9.12 12.78
CA SER A 163 -2.22 10.54 12.44
C SER A 163 -1.01 11.23 13.06
N ASP A 164 -0.59 12.37 12.52
CA ASP A 164 0.45 13.25 13.09
C ASP A 164 -0.08 14.14 14.24
N ARG A 165 -1.39 14.08 14.55
CA ARG A 165 -2.04 14.91 15.56
C ARG A 165 -1.56 14.59 16.98
N GLN A 166 -1.54 15.62 17.85
CA GLN A 166 -1.09 15.49 19.24
C GLN A 166 -2.18 15.01 20.20
N LYS A 167 -3.45 15.19 19.84
CA LYS A 167 -4.63 14.82 20.66
C LYS A 167 -5.81 14.44 19.82
N ILE A 168 -6.73 13.71 20.42
CA ILE A 168 -8.05 13.41 19.85
C ILE A 168 -8.96 14.61 20.10
N ASP A 169 -9.43 15.25 19.03
CA ASP A 169 -10.31 16.41 19.11
C ASP A 169 -11.30 16.45 17.93
N LYS A 170 -12.06 17.54 17.82
CA LYS A 170 -13.07 17.76 16.76
C LYS A 170 -12.51 17.70 15.33
N TYR A 171 -11.21 17.74 15.13
CA TYR A 171 -10.58 17.53 13.80
C TYR A 171 -11.01 16.20 13.17
N PHE A 172 -11.23 15.19 14.00
CA PHE A 172 -11.63 13.86 13.53
C PHE A 172 -13.14 13.73 13.23
N SER A 173 -13.93 14.81 13.39
CA SER A 173 -15.37 14.77 13.13
C SER A 173 -15.70 14.30 11.72
N THR A 174 -14.96 14.77 10.72
CA THR A 174 -15.15 14.38 9.31
C THR A 174 -14.88 12.92 9.05
N SER A 175 -13.87 12.35 9.69
CA SER A 175 -13.55 10.91 9.54
C SER A 175 -14.65 9.99 10.06
N LEU A 176 -15.54 10.51 10.91
CA LEU A 176 -16.67 9.78 11.50
C LEU A 176 -17.99 10.02 10.76
N VAL A 177 -18.15 11.13 10.05
CA VAL A 177 -19.42 11.50 9.36
C VAL A 177 -19.86 10.43 8.37
N PHE A 178 -18.92 9.84 7.64
CA PHE A 178 -19.23 8.83 6.63
C PHE A 178 -19.70 7.49 7.19
N ASP A 179 -19.51 7.27 8.50
CA ASP A 179 -19.91 6.03 9.18
C ASP A 179 -21.22 6.20 9.93
N THR A 180 -21.74 7.43 10.00
CA THR A 180 -23.03 7.68 10.63
C THR A 180 -24.17 7.30 9.68
N VAL A 181 -25.20 6.67 10.22
CA VAL A 181 -26.31 6.11 9.44
C VAL A 181 -27.02 7.17 8.61
N GLU A 182 -27.30 6.86 7.35
CA GLU A 182 -28.17 7.68 6.49
C GLU A 182 -29.55 7.79 7.13
N GLY A 183 -30.04 9.01 7.25
CA GLY A 183 -31.36 9.32 7.83
C GLY A 183 -31.32 10.03 9.18
N ASN A 184 -30.16 10.12 9.84
CA ASN A 184 -30.02 10.93 11.05
C ASN A 184 -30.08 12.43 10.73
N ASN A 185 -30.76 13.19 11.57
CA ASN A 185 -30.69 14.64 11.46
C ASN A 185 -29.29 15.15 11.89
N PHE A 186 -28.92 16.34 11.45
CA PHE A 186 -27.61 16.95 11.73
C PHE A 186 -27.27 17.02 13.23
N LYS A 187 -28.28 17.22 14.08
CA LYS A 187 -28.12 17.33 15.54
C LYS A 187 -27.70 15.99 16.14
N GLU A 188 -28.31 14.89 15.73
CA GLU A 188 -28.01 13.54 16.20
C GLU A 188 -26.60 13.11 15.73
N THR A 189 -26.28 13.33 14.44
CA THR A 189 -24.96 13.07 13.89
C THR A 189 -23.87 13.81 14.68
N LYS A 190 -24.07 15.09 14.99
CA LYS A 190 -23.12 15.88 15.78
C LYS A 190 -22.99 15.36 17.21
N ALA A 191 -24.09 14.91 17.83
CA ALA A 191 -24.08 14.39 19.20
C ALA A 191 -23.29 13.08 19.29
N ILE A 192 -23.53 12.11 18.39
CA ILE A 192 -22.78 10.85 18.37
C ILE A 192 -21.30 11.06 18.10
N ILE A 193 -20.93 11.93 17.16
CA ILE A 193 -19.53 12.25 16.87
C ILE A 193 -18.83 12.81 18.11
N ASN A 194 -19.43 13.78 18.80
CA ASN A 194 -18.86 14.36 20.01
C ASN A 194 -18.71 13.33 21.13
N TYR A 195 -19.68 12.42 21.27
CA TYR A 195 -19.61 11.36 22.27
C TYR A 195 -18.48 10.37 21.96
N VAL A 196 -18.36 9.93 20.71
CA VAL A 196 -17.27 9.04 20.25
C VAL A 196 -15.91 9.69 20.47
N ILE A 197 -15.74 10.97 20.14
CA ILE A 197 -14.50 11.72 20.41
C ILE A 197 -14.16 11.71 21.90
N ASN A 198 -15.15 11.96 22.76
CA ASN A 198 -14.96 11.92 24.22
C ASN A 198 -14.56 10.53 24.72
N ARG A 199 -15.24 9.48 24.25
CA ARG A 199 -14.91 8.08 24.64
C ARG A 199 -13.52 7.67 24.17
N ALA A 200 -13.16 7.99 22.92
CA ALA A 200 -11.82 7.72 22.39
C ALA A 200 -10.72 8.48 23.16
N SER A 201 -10.96 9.76 23.51
CA SER A 201 -10.03 10.52 24.36
C SER A 201 -9.86 9.88 25.73
N LYS A 202 -10.97 9.49 26.38
CA LYS A 202 -10.94 8.82 27.69
C LYS A 202 -10.14 7.50 27.64
N TYR A 203 -10.40 6.66 26.62
CA TYR A 203 -9.63 5.41 26.47
C TYR A 203 -8.15 5.70 26.26
N TRP A 204 -7.81 6.66 25.39
CA TRP A 204 -6.44 7.04 25.09
C TRP A 204 -5.69 7.53 26.34
N GLU A 205 -6.29 8.45 27.10
CA GLU A 205 -5.76 8.95 28.36
C GLU A 205 -5.47 7.80 29.33
N GLN A 206 -6.48 6.97 29.60
CA GLN A 206 -6.36 5.85 30.53
C GLN A 206 -5.33 4.79 30.07
N CYS A 207 -5.28 4.46 28.78
CA CYS A 207 -4.32 3.47 28.29
C CYS A 207 -2.87 4.01 28.25
N THR A 208 -2.69 5.31 28.28
CA THR A 208 -1.36 5.95 28.30
C THR A 208 -0.90 6.40 29.69
N GLU A 209 -1.72 6.29 30.72
CA GLU A 209 -1.33 6.54 32.11
C GLU A 209 -0.26 5.54 32.58
N GLU A 210 0.57 5.99 33.50
CA GLU A 210 1.59 5.14 34.14
C GLU A 210 0.92 4.06 34.99
N GLY A 211 1.36 2.82 34.82
CA GLY A 211 0.76 1.68 35.54
C GLY A 211 -0.54 1.16 34.93
N SER A 212 -1.01 1.73 33.83
CA SER A 212 -2.22 1.23 33.14
C SER A 212 -2.10 -0.23 32.73
N ILE A 213 -3.19 -0.98 32.91
CA ILE A 213 -3.31 -2.39 32.47
C ILE A 213 -4.16 -2.54 31.21
N LEU A 214 -4.73 -1.44 30.71
CA LEU A 214 -5.59 -1.47 29.53
C LEU A 214 -4.82 -1.98 28.29
N PRO A 215 -5.43 -2.83 27.46
CA PRO A 215 -4.80 -3.35 26.28
C PRO A 215 -4.58 -2.24 25.23
N ILE A 216 -3.54 -2.41 24.40
CA ILE A 216 -3.19 -1.47 23.32
C ILE A 216 -2.87 -2.22 22.03
N GLU A 217 -3.08 -1.57 20.90
CA GLU A 217 -2.64 -2.09 19.59
C GLU A 217 -1.20 -1.70 19.26
N HIS A 218 -0.62 -2.34 18.24
CA HIS A 218 0.74 -2.04 17.78
C HIS A 218 0.93 -0.58 17.37
N ASP A 219 -0.04 0.02 16.70
CA ASP A 219 0.05 1.42 16.29
C ASP A 219 -0.04 2.38 17.48
N PHE A 220 -0.62 1.96 18.62
CA PHE A 220 -0.74 2.83 19.81
C PHE A 220 0.61 3.12 20.44
N TYR A 221 1.50 2.12 20.58
CA TYR A 221 2.83 2.42 21.15
C TYR A 221 3.73 3.17 20.18
N LEU A 222 3.52 3.05 18.86
CA LEU A 222 4.19 3.91 17.88
C LEU A 222 3.73 5.37 18.05
N LYS A 223 2.42 5.57 18.27
CA LYS A 223 1.84 6.88 18.57
C LYS A 223 2.36 7.46 19.88
N ILE A 224 2.43 6.67 20.95
CA ILE A 224 3.01 7.09 22.23
C ILE A 224 4.47 7.55 22.03
N TYR A 225 5.23 6.82 21.21
CA TYR A 225 6.61 7.19 20.88
C TYR A 225 6.67 8.50 20.09
N GLN A 226 5.80 8.70 19.11
CA GLN A 226 5.72 9.96 18.36
C GLN A 226 5.38 11.15 19.29
N LEU A 227 4.44 10.97 20.23
CA LEU A 227 4.03 12.00 21.18
C LEU A 227 5.14 12.35 22.18
N SER A 228 6.08 11.44 22.46
CA SER A 228 7.27 11.72 23.28
C SER A 228 8.33 12.55 22.56
N GLN A 229 8.12 12.86 21.26
CA GLN A 229 9.05 13.63 20.43
C GLN A 229 10.49 13.10 20.48
N PRO A 230 10.73 11.84 20.07
CA PRO A 230 12.02 11.20 20.23
C PRO A 230 13.10 11.90 19.40
N ASP A 231 14.28 12.07 20.01
CA ASP A 231 15.49 12.52 19.32
C ASP A 231 16.34 11.32 18.93
N LEU A 232 16.29 10.94 17.66
CA LEU A 232 17.11 9.87 17.09
C LEU A 232 18.53 10.35 16.80
N THR A 233 18.76 11.67 16.67
CA THR A 233 20.06 12.26 16.35
C THR A 233 21.05 12.15 17.51
N ALA A 234 20.56 11.97 18.72
CA ALA A 234 21.40 11.62 19.87
C ALA A 234 22.15 10.27 19.72
N THR A 235 21.67 9.42 18.80
CA THR A 235 22.23 8.05 18.60
C THR A 235 22.76 7.83 17.18
N TYR A 236 22.15 8.48 16.17
CA TYR A 236 22.42 8.23 14.76
C TYR A 236 22.85 9.49 14.03
N ASP A 237 23.92 9.37 13.26
CA ASP A 237 24.45 10.45 12.42
C ASP A 237 23.69 10.57 11.10
N PHE A 238 23.07 9.45 10.64
CA PHE A 238 22.24 9.43 9.45
C PHE A 238 21.12 8.38 9.53
N ILE A 239 20.04 8.63 8.79
CA ILE A 239 18.87 7.75 8.68
C ILE A 239 18.63 7.40 7.22
N LEU A 240 18.54 6.09 6.94
CA LEU A 240 18.16 5.52 5.65
C LEU A 240 16.74 4.97 5.75
N PHE A 241 15.79 5.54 5.01
CA PHE A 241 14.40 5.11 5.07
C PHE A 241 13.95 4.51 3.75
N ASP A 242 13.78 3.19 3.72
CA ASP A 242 13.33 2.41 2.56
C ASP A 242 11.80 2.31 2.51
N GLU A 243 11.25 2.18 1.30
CA GLU A 243 9.80 2.12 1.02
C GLU A 243 9.02 3.32 1.63
N CYS A 244 9.61 4.51 1.57
CA CYS A 244 9.07 5.70 2.25
C CYS A 244 7.66 6.11 1.76
N GLN A 245 7.22 5.68 0.56
CA GLN A 245 5.86 5.93 0.06
C GLN A 245 4.77 5.27 0.91
N ASP A 246 5.12 4.25 1.71
CA ASP A 246 4.17 3.56 2.59
C ASP A 246 4.17 4.10 4.03
N ALA A 247 4.93 5.18 4.29
CA ALA A 247 4.98 5.79 5.60
C ALA A 247 3.62 6.36 6.02
N ASN A 248 3.24 6.11 7.27
CA ASN A 248 2.10 6.78 7.88
C ASN A 248 2.51 8.17 8.43
N PRO A 249 1.56 9.08 8.67
CA PRO A 249 1.84 10.41 9.22
C PRO A 249 2.63 10.41 10.54
N VAL A 250 2.44 9.41 11.40
CA VAL A 250 3.16 9.26 12.67
C VAL A 250 4.66 9.10 12.45
N LEU A 251 5.05 8.19 11.54
CA LEU A 251 6.45 7.94 11.24
C LEU A 251 7.08 9.14 10.53
N LEU A 252 6.36 9.77 9.61
CA LEU A 252 6.82 10.98 8.95
C LEU A 252 7.08 12.13 9.94
N ASP A 253 6.15 12.34 10.91
CA ASP A 253 6.33 13.37 11.95
C ASP A 253 7.58 13.12 12.81
N ILE A 254 7.87 11.86 13.16
CA ILE A 254 9.11 11.49 13.85
C ILE A 254 10.33 11.83 13.00
N LEU A 255 10.36 11.44 11.72
CA LEU A 255 11.51 11.58 10.84
C LEU A 255 11.79 13.03 10.45
N LEU A 256 10.74 13.82 10.16
CA LEU A 256 10.88 15.21 9.76
C LEU A 256 11.46 16.11 10.88
N LYS A 257 11.31 15.71 12.14
CA LYS A 257 11.87 16.41 13.30
C LYS A 257 13.35 16.13 13.57
N GLN A 258 13.93 15.11 12.91
CA GLN A 258 15.34 14.78 13.10
C GLN A 258 16.24 15.77 12.35
N THR A 259 17.39 16.10 12.94
CA THR A 259 18.37 17.04 12.37
C THR A 259 19.55 16.36 11.69
N CYS A 260 19.75 15.04 11.89
CA CYS A 260 20.76 14.27 11.17
C CYS A 260 20.43 14.13 9.69
N GLN A 261 21.41 13.72 8.88
CA GLN A 261 21.23 13.47 7.46
C GLN A 261 20.16 12.38 7.21
N LYS A 262 19.28 12.61 6.25
CA LYS A 262 18.18 11.69 5.90
C LYS A 262 18.20 11.33 4.42
N ILE A 263 18.21 10.04 4.14
CA ILE A 263 18.14 9.49 2.80
C ILE A 263 16.83 8.69 2.69
N TYR A 264 15.89 9.25 1.93
CA TYR A 264 14.59 8.65 1.67
C TYR A 264 14.59 7.97 0.31
N VAL A 265 14.18 6.70 0.25
CA VAL A 265 14.01 6.00 -1.02
C VAL A 265 12.63 5.34 -1.08
N GLY A 266 12.00 5.38 -2.24
CA GLY A 266 10.71 4.75 -2.45
C GLY A 266 10.20 4.89 -3.87
N ASP A 267 9.06 4.27 -4.13
CA ASP A 267 8.35 4.32 -5.41
C ASP A 267 6.91 4.79 -5.17
N GLU A 268 6.63 6.07 -5.44
CA GLU A 268 5.28 6.63 -5.27
C GLU A 268 4.21 5.92 -6.10
N HIS A 269 4.62 5.21 -7.17
CA HIS A 269 3.74 4.40 -8.00
C HIS A 269 3.45 3.02 -7.38
N GLN A 270 4.13 2.64 -6.30
CA GLN A 270 3.86 1.43 -5.51
C GLN A 270 3.12 1.73 -4.20
N GLN A 271 2.58 2.93 -4.02
CA GLN A 271 1.72 3.27 -2.88
C GLN A 271 0.35 2.62 -3.06
N ILE A 272 0.07 1.55 -2.32
CA ILE A 272 -1.16 0.74 -2.37
C ILE A 272 -1.79 0.52 -0.99
N TYR A 273 -1.41 1.31 0.01
CA TYR A 273 -1.87 1.20 1.40
C TYR A 273 -2.50 2.51 1.91
N SER A 274 -3.13 3.30 1.03
CA SER A 274 -3.81 4.54 1.41
C SER A 274 -4.92 4.30 2.44
N TRP A 275 -5.59 3.15 2.38
CA TRP A 275 -6.58 2.73 3.36
C TRP A 275 -6.03 2.50 4.78
N ARG A 276 -4.71 2.37 4.95
CA ARG A 276 -4.01 2.36 6.25
C ARG A 276 -3.60 3.76 6.72
N GLY A 277 -4.02 4.81 6.02
CA GLY A 277 -3.64 6.18 6.33
C GLY A 277 -2.26 6.59 5.79
N SER A 278 -1.63 5.77 4.90
CA SER A 278 -0.42 6.23 4.22
C SER A 278 -0.75 7.44 3.34
N VAL A 279 0.07 8.48 3.48
CA VAL A 279 -0.05 9.72 2.69
C VAL A 279 1.03 9.73 1.62
N ASN A 280 0.91 10.61 0.63
CA ASN A 280 2.02 10.82 -0.30
C ASN A 280 3.22 11.42 0.48
N ALA A 281 4.08 10.53 0.97
CA ALA A 281 5.24 10.91 1.76
C ALA A 281 6.19 11.81 0.97
N PHE A 282 6.40 11.52 -0.33
CA PHE A 282 7.31 12.30 -1.18
C PHE A 282 6.95 13.78 -1.27
N ALA A 283 5.67 14.13 -1.21
CA ALA A 283 5.23 15.53 -1.21
C ALA A 283 5.62 16.30 0.05
N LYS A 284 5.81 15.58 1.18
CA LYS A 284 6.15 16.17 2.49
C LYS A 284 7.65 16.11 2.80
N LEU A 285 8.42 15.29 2.07
CA LEU A 285 9.85 15.11 2.30
C LEU A 285 10.65 16.22 1.61
N GLU A 286 11.65 16.74 2.31
CA GLU A 286 12.63 17.69 1.79
C GLU A 286 13.93 16.96 1.46
N GLY A 287 14.73 17.50 0.53
CA GLY A 287 16.00 16.95 0.10
C GLY A 287 16.22 17.04 -1.40
N ALA A 288 17.45 16.83 -1.84
CA ALA A 288 17.80 16.77 -3.25
C ALA A 288 17.13 15.56 -3.95
N GLU A 289 16.41 15.81 -5.05
CA GLU A 289 15.63 14.79 -5.73
C GLU A 289 16.46 14.05 -6.76
N TYR A 290 16.49 12.73 -6.65
CA TYR A 290 17.16 11.82 -7.58
C TYR A 290 16.21 10.73 -8.05
N TYR A 291 16.55 10.10 -9.18
CA TYR A 291 15.78 9.00 -9.75
C TYR A 291 16.66 7.75 -9.87
N LEU A 292 16.02 6.58 -9.67
CA LEU A 292 16.56 5.28 -10.10
C LEU A 292 15.56 4.71 -11.11
N SER A 293 15.86 4.89 -12.40
CA SER A 293 14.93 4.58 -13.49
C SER A 293 15.22 3.26 -14.20
N GLN A 294 16.37 2.64 -13.96
CA GLN A 294 16.78 1.37 -14.55
C GLN A 294 16.31 0.19 -13.68
N SER A 295 15.42 -0.66 -14.20
CA SER A 295 15.04 -1.92 -13.52
C SER A 295 16.04 -3.03 -13.82
N PHE A 296 16.41 -3.79 -12.78
CA PHE A 296 17.22 -5.01 -12.88
C PHE A 296 16.36 -6.28 -12.77
N ARG A 297 15.04 -6.13 -12.71
CA ARG A 297 14.11 -7.25 -12.55
C ARG A 297 13.60 -7.81 -13.86
N PHE A 298 13.35 -6.96 -14.85
CA PHE A 298 12.70 -7.30 -16.11
C PHE A 298 13.29 -6.52 -17.29
N GLY A 299 12.99 -6.99 -18.50
CA GLY A 299 13.43 -6.38 -19.74
C GLY A 299 12.48 -5.30 -20.28
N GLU A 300 12.68 -4.91 -21.54
CA GLU A 300 12.06 -3.73 -22.17
C GLU A 300 10.52 -3.83 -22.24
N LYS A 301 9.94 -4.97 -22.63
CA LYS A 301 8.49 -5.08 -22.86
C LYS A 301 7.65 -4.81 -21.60
N ILE A 302 8.11 -5.28 -20.44
CA ILE A 302 7.44 -5.00 -19.16
C ILE A 302 7.69 -3.55 -18.75
N SER A 303 8.88 -3.02 -18.92
CA SER A 303 9.18 -1.63 -18.58
C SER A 303 8.41 -0.62 -19.44
N GLU A 304 8.21 -0.89 -20.73
CA GLU A 304 7.37 -0.10 -21.63
C GLU A 304 5.91 -0.07 -21.15
N LEU A 305 5.36 -1.24 -20.83
CA LEU A 305 4.00 -1.35 -20.30
C LEU A 305 3.85 -0.60 -18.97
N ALA A 306 4.78 -0.78 -18.05
CA ALA A 306 4.81 -0.09 -16.77
C ALA A 306 4.94 1.44 -16.95
N SER A 307 5.75 1.90 -17.92
CA SER A 307 5.91 3.31 -18.26
C SER A 307 4.60 3.92 -18.80
N VAL A 308 3.79 3.20 -19.57
CA VAL A 308 2.47 3.67 -20.00
C VAL A 308 1.60 4.01 -18.78
N ILE A 309 1.62 3.16 -17.74
CA ILE A 309 0.82 3.35 -16.53
C ILE A 309 1.30 4.56 -15.74
N ILE A 310 2.61 4.67 -15.45
CA ILE A 310 3.13 5.79 -14.64
C ILE A 310 3.04 7.13 -15.38
N HIS A 311 3.25 7.14 -16.69
CA HIS A 311 3.09 8.33 -17.50
C HIS A 311 1.64 8.82 -17.58
N SER A 312 0.64 7.94 -17.50
CA SER A 312 -0.77 8.36 -17.42
C SER A 312 -1.07 9.17 -16.17
N LYS A 313 -0.28 9.00 -15.11
CA LYS A 313 -0.36 9.75 -13.83
C LYS A 313 0.51 11.00 -13.80
N GLY A 314 1.15 11.38 -14.92
CA GLY A 314 1.99 12.58 -15.01
C GLY A 314 3.50 12.35 -14.79
N GLU A 315 3.96 11.12 -14.50
CA GLU A 315 5.39 10.85 -14.42
C GLU A 315 6.05 11.09 -15.79
N LYS A 316 7.16 11.81 -15.80
CA LYS A 316 7.88 12.18 -17.02
C LYS A 316 9.05 11.23 -17.30
N LYS A 317 9.65 10.67 -16.24
CA LYS A 317 10.80 9.77 -16.36
C LYS A 317 10.32 8.38 -16.78
N PRO A 318 10.85 7.77 -17.85
CA PRO A 318 10.47 6.41 -18.22
C PRO A 318 11.17 5.38 -17.31
N LEU A 319 10.47 4.31 -16.98
CA LEU A 319 11.07 3.12 -16.41
C LEU A 319 11.77 2.33 -17.53
N ARG A 320 13.03 2.02 -17.35
CA ARG A 320 13.86 1.27 -18.31
C ARG A 320 14.02 -0.17 -17.87
N GLY A 321 13.90 -1.11 -18.79
CA GLY A 321 14.24 -2.52 -18.57
C GLY A 321 15.72 -2.82 -18.80
N THR A 322 16.17 -3.97 -18.31
CA THR A 322 17.52 -4.47 -18.62
C THR A 322 17.52 -5.19 -19.97
N ALA A 323 18.36 -4.76 -20.90
CA ALA A 323 18.39 -5.27 -22.27
C ALA A 323 18.66 -6.79 -22.36
N ASN A 324 19.45 -7.33 -21.45
CA ASN A 324 19.81 -8.76 -21.43
C ASN A 324 18.73 -9.66 -20.75
N ILE A 325 17.65 -9.09 -20.22
CA ILE A 325 16.54 -9.85 -19.65
C ILE A 325 15.45 -9.96 -20.69
N ASN A 326 15.23 -11.19 -21.20
CA ASN A 326 14.14 -11.44 -22.12
C ASN A 326 12.81 -11.46 -21.38
N THR A 327 11.88 -10.58 -21.76
CA THR A 327 10.53 -10.52 -21.22
C THR A 327 9.50 -10.49 -22.33
N GLU A 328 8.39 -11.25 -22.13
CA GLU A 328 7.35 -11.35 -23.13
C GLU A 328 5.98 -11.03 -22.54
N ILE A 329 5.16 -10.30 -23.31
CA ILE A 329 3.74 -10.15 -23.02
C ILE A 329 3.00 -11.20 -23.87
N VAL A 330 2.69 -12.34 -23.24
CA VAL A 330 2.07 -13.48 -23.91
C VAL A 330 0.55 -13.30 -24.07
N GLN A 331 -0.06 -13.99 -25.05
CA GLN A 331 -1.45 -13.72 -25.39
C GLN A 331 -2.45 -14.77 -24.89
N ASN A 332 -2.11 -16.05 -24.95
CA ASN A 332 -3.11 -17.11 -24.86
C ASN A 332 -2.93 -18.10 -23.71
N CYS A 333 -1.71 -18.47 -23.39
CA CYS A 333 -1.44 -19.44 -22.32
C CYS A 333 -0.15 -19.10 -21.59
N MET A 334 -0.02 -19.62 -20.39
CA MET A 334 1.16 -19.45 -19.54
C MET A 334 1.74 -20.81 -19.20
N GLU A 335 3.06 -20.94 -19.34
CA GLU A 335 3.78 -22.14 -18.91
C GLU A 335 3.82 -22.26 -17.40
N ARG A 336 3.75 -23.47 -16.88
CA ARG A 336 3.83 -23.76 -15.45
C ARG A 336 5.30 -23.86 -15.00
N PRO A 337 5.61 -23.48 -13.76
CA PRO A 337 4.73 -22.84 -12.79
C PRO A 337 4.42 -21.37 -13.15
N PHE A 338 3.21 -20.89 -12.82
CA PHE A 338 2.83 -19.50 -12.98
C PHE A 338 2.05 -18.95 -11.78
N THR A 339 2.09 -17.64 -11.61
CA THR A 339 1.39 -16.93 -10.54
C THR A 339 0.21 -16.13 -11.11
N VAL A 340 -0.96 -16.31 -10.52
CA VAL A 340 -2.17 -15.53 -10.83
C VAL A 340 -2.30 -14.42 -9.81
N LEU A 341 -2.23 -13.18 -10.27
CA LEU A 341 -2.44 -11.99 -9.46
C LEU A 341 -3.87 -11.48 -9.61
N CYS A 342 -4.58 -11.44 -8.51
CA CYS A 342 -5.95 -10.96 -8.40
C CYS A 342 -6.00 -9.67 -7.57
N ARG A 343 -6.96 -8.80 -7.88
CA ARG A 343 -7.25 -7.62 -7.05
C ARG A 343 -7.87 -8.05 -5.71
N THR A 344 -8.70 -9.10 -5.72
CA THR A 344 -9.54 -9.52 -4.60
C THR A 344 -9.30 -10.97 -4.18
N ASN A 345 -9.58 -11.28 -2.89
CA ASN A 345 -9.63 -12.66 -2.42
C ASN A 345 -10.81 -13.42 -3.05
N ALA A 346 -11.91 -12.73 -3.35
CA ALA A 346 -13.08 -13.33 -4.00
C ALA A 346 -12.76 -13.84 -5.41
N ARG A 347 -11.89 -13.16 -6.19
CA ARG A 347 -11.42 -13.66 -7.48
C ARG A 347 -10.56 -14.92 -7.32
N ILE A 348 -9.75 -15.01 -6.27
CA ILE A 348 -8.97 -16.22 -5.99
C ILE A 348 -9.90 -17.43 -5.75
N ILE A 349 -11.04 -17.23 -5.05
CA ILE A 349 -12.07 -18.28 -4.88
C ILE A 349 -12.50 -18.84 -6.25
N GLU A 350 -12.86 -17.97 -7.18
CA GLU A 350 -13.28 -18.35 -8.53
C GLU A 350 -12.17 -19.08 -9.29
N LYS A 351 -10.93 -18.62 -9.16
CA LYS A 351 -9.79 -19.18 -9.92
C LYS A 351 -9.33 -20.53 -9.41
N ILE A 352 -9.32 -20.80 -8.10
CA ILE A 352 -9.00 -22.12 -7.54
C ILE A 352 -9.86 -23.21 -8.19
N LEU A 353 -11.14 -22.94 -8.43
CA LEU A 353 -12.08 -23.90 -9.01
C LEU A 353 -11.75 -24.32 -10.46
N ARG A 354 -10.96 -23.52 -11.18
CA ARG A 354 -10.56 -23.82 -12.57
C ARG A 354 -9.39 -24.80 -12.67
N PHE A 355 -8.73 -25.09 -11.53
CA PHE A 355 -7.51 -25.90 -11.49
C PHE A 355 -7.57 -27.03 -10.46
N PRO A 356 -8.62 -27.89 -10.49
CA PRO A 356 -8.86 -28.88 -9.44
C PRO A 356 -7.78 -29.95 -9.33
N GLU A 357 -7.09 -30.27 -10.43
CA GLU A 357 -6.07 -31.32 -10.51
C GLU A 357 -4.64 -30.83 -10.26
N ASN A 358 -4.45 -29.52 -10.01
CA ASN A 358 -3.13 -28.94 -9.90
C ASN A 358 -2.68 -28.82 -8.44
N ARG A 359 -1.35 -28.76 -8.27
CA ARG A 359 -0.74 -28.38 -6.99
C ARG A 359 -0.80 -26.87 -6.85
N LEU A 360 -1.51 -26.40 -5.84
CA LEU A 360 -1.83 -25.00 -5.65
C LEU A 360 -1.05 -24.42 -4.46
N HIS A 361 -0.71 -23.14 -4.56
CA HIS A 361 -0.23 -22.35 -3.43
C HIS A 361 -1.01 -21.05 -3.35
N VAL A 362 -1.35 -20.62 -2.13
CA VAL A 362 -1.97 -19.32 -1.88
C VAL A 362 -1.04 -18.51 -0.99
N VAL A 363 -0.56 -17.38 -1.50
CA VAL A 363 0.32 -16.48 -0.74
C VAL A 363 -0.40 -15.95 0.50
N GLY A 364 0.17 -16.24 1.67
CA GLY A 364 -0.46 -15.92 2.95
C GLY A 364 -1.47 -16.95 3.45
N GLY A 365 -1.57 -18.08 2.76
CA GLY A 365 -2.44 -19.21 3.14
C GLY A 365 -3.89 -19.07 2.68
N VAL A 366 -4.61 -20.20 2.66
CA VAL A 366 -6.00 -20.28 2.17
C VAL A 366 -7.04 -19.94 3.23
N VAL A 367 -6.65 -19.89 4.51
CA VAL A 367 -7.57 -19.73 5.65
C VAL A 367 -8.39 -18.44 5.56
N GLU A 368 -7.78 -17.33 5.18
CA GLU A 368 -8.47 -16.05 5.02
C GLU A 368 -9.53 -16.11 3.93
N ILE A 369 -9.20 -16.74 2.80
CA ILE A 369 -10.09 -16.92 1.65
C ILE A 369 -11.27 -17.81 2.02
N LEU A 370 -11.01 -18.93 2.72
CA LEU A 370 -12.05 -19.81 3.23
C LEU A 370 -12.97 -19.12 4.23
N ASN A 371 -12.42 -18.34 5.15
CA ASN A 371 -13.20 -17.56 6.10
C ASN A 371 -14.07 -16.52 5.41
N LEU A 372 -13.58 -15.88 4.36
CA LEU A 372 -14.35 -14.95 3.53
C LEU A 372 -15.52 -15.67 2.85
N ALA A 373 -15.26 -16.79 2.19
CA ALA A 373 -16.28 -17.60 1.50
C ALA A 373 -17.36 -18.13 2.47
N LYS A 374 -16.93 -18.73 3.59
CA LYS A 374 -17.83 -19.27 4.63
C LYS A 374 -18.68 -18.18 5.27
N SER A 375 -18.08 -17.06 5.62
CA SER A 375 -18.80 -15.94 6.23
C SER A 375 -19.79 -15.27 5.27
N GLY A 376 -19.43 -15.14 3.99
CA GLY A 376 -20.36 -14.65 2.98
C GLY A 376 -21.57 -15.60 2.79
N PHE A 377 -21.33 -16.89 2.77
CA PHE A 377 -22.38 -17.89 2.67
C PHE A 377 -23.26 -17.94 3.93
N ALA A 378 -22.67 -17.81 5.11
CA ALA A 378 -23.37 -17.73 6.38
C ALA A 378 -24.32 -16.52 6.42
N LEU A 379 -23.89 -15.33 5.96
CA LEU A 379 -24.77 -14.17 5.79
C LEU A 379 -25.91 -14.45 4.80
N PHE A 380 -25.62 -15.13 3.69
CA PHE A 380 -26.63 -15.47 2.67
C PHE A 380 -27.69 -16.45 3.17
N THR A 381 -27.32 -17.37 4.05
CA THR A 381 -28.22 -18.37 4.66
C THR A 381 -28.78 -17.97 6.02
N ASP A 382 -28.56 -16.72 6.44
CA ASP A 382 -29.00 -16.14 7.73
C ASP A 382 -28.41 -16.83 8.98
N ASP A 383 -27.24 -17.47 8.80
CA ASP A 383 -26.48 -18.12 9.88
C ASP A 383 -25.43 -17.18 10.46
N ILE A 384 -25.89 -16.10 11.12
CA ILE A 384 -25.04 -15.00 11.61
C ILE A 384 -23.97 -15.48 12.60
N SER A 385 -24.24 -16.54 13.37
CA SER A 385 -23.30 -17.09 14.36
C SER A 385 -22.01 -17.62 13.73
N ASN A 386 -22.03 -18.00 12.45
CA ASN A 386 -20.90 -18.53 11.69
C ASN A 386 -20.17 -17.47 10.83
N VAL A 387 -20.52 -16.20 10.95
CA VAL A 387 -19.80 -15.09 10.31
C VAL A 387 -18.53 -14.76 11.10
N LYS A 388 -17.37 -15.28 10.64
CA LYS A 388 -16.07 -15.16 11.34
C LYS A 388 -15.09 -14.20 10.70
N HIS A 389 -15.25 -13.92 9.39
CA HIS A 389 -14.34 -13.05 8.66
C HIS A 389 -14.46 -11.59 9.13
N LEU A 390 -13.34 -10.94 9.49
CA LEU A 390 -13.31 -9.61 10.12
C LEU A 390 -14.09 -8.56 9.33
N LYS A 391 -13.96 -8.52 8.00
CA LYS A 391 -14.67 -7.57 7.14
C LYS A 391 -16.19 -7.80 7.13
N LEU A 392 -16.65 -9.06 7.26
CA LEU A 392 -18.07 -9.42 7.17
C LEU A 392 -18.78 -9.46 8.53
N LYS A 393 -18.04 -9.63 9.61
CA LYS A 393 -18.58 -9.75 10.98
C LYS A 393 -19.38 -8.53 11.45
N GLN A 394 -19.15 -7.36 10.84
CA GLN A 394 -19.89 -6.13 11.13
C GLN A 394 -21.34 -6.15 10.65
N PHE A 395 -21.71 -7.06 9.72
CA PHE A 395 -23.03 -7.08 9.13
C PHE A 395 -23.97 -8.03 9.89
N LYS A 396 -25.17 -7.54 10.22
CA LYS A 396 -26.22 -8.30 10.90
C LYS A 396 -27.09 -9.14 9.95
N SER A 397 -26.95 -8.93 8.63
CA SER A 397 -27.69 -9.68 7.59
C SER A 397 -27.04 -9.53 6.23
N TRP A 398 -27.43 -10.43 5.31
CA TRP A 398 -27.05 -10.33 3.89
C TRP A 398 -27.47 -8.99 3.27
N ASN A 399 -28.69 -8.53 3.55
CA ASN A 399 -29.19 -7.26 3.00
C ASN A 399 -28.40 -6.05 3.54
N ALA A 400 -28.02 -6.06 4.81
CA ALA A 400 -27.16 -5.01 5.38
C ALA A 400 -25.78 -4.95 4.67
N MET A 401 -25.19 -6.11 4.37
CA MET A 401 -23.95 -6.18 3.59
C MET A 401 -24.14 -5.63 2.16
N LEU A 402 -25.24 -5.99 1.48
CA LEU A 402 -25.51 -5.49 0.13
C LEU A 402 -25.75 -3.97 0.12
N HIS A 403 -26.46 -3.45 1.10
CA HIS A 403 -26.71 -2.00 1.23
C HIS A 403 -25.39 -1.24 1.45
N PHE A 404 -24.54 -1.73 2.35
CA PHE A 404 -23.18 -1.20 2.53
C PHE A 404 -22.39 -1.22 1.21
N ASN A 405 -22.42 -2.35 0.50
CA ASN A 405 -21.67 -2.48 -0.75
C ASN A 405 -22.20 -1.59 -1.87
N HIS A 406 -23.48 -1.31 -1.90
CA HIS A 406 -24.05 -0.34 -2.86
C HIS A 406 -23.45 1.06 -2.67
N LYS A 407 -23.20 1.45 -1.42
CA LYS A 407 -22.62 2.75 -1.07
C LYS A 407 -21.10 2.83 -1.28
N TYR A 408 -20.38 1.80 -0.81
CA TYR A 408 -18.91 1.83 -0.71
C TYR A 408 -18.19 1.05 -1.80
N GLN A 409 -18.91 0.23 -2.58
CA GLN A 409 -18.40 -0.55 -3.71
C GLN A 409 -17.12 -1.35 -3.38
N ASP A 410 -17.09 -2.03 -2.22
CA ASP A 410 -15.96 -2.88 -1.83
C ASP A 410 -15.77 -4.02 -2.84
N PRO A 411 -14.60 -4.14 -3.47
CA PRO A 411 -14.38 -5.11 -4.55
C PRO A 411 -14.55 -6.58 -4.12
N ASP A 412 -14.08 -6.94 -2.91
CA ASP A 412 -14.24 -8.29 -2.37
C ASP A 412 -15.71 -8.63 -2.14
N ILE A 413 -16.46 -7.70 -1.52
CA ILE A 413 -17.89 -7.90 -1.22
C ILE A 413 -18.70 -7.94 -2.52
N THR A 414 -18.39 -7.07 -3.48
CA THR A 414 -19.06 -7.02 -4.79
C THR A 414 -18.96 -8.37 -5.51
N LEU A 415 -17.75 -8.88 -5.65
CA LEU A 415 -17.50 -10.12 -6.36
C LEU A 415 -18.01 -11.34 -5.58
N LEU A 416 -17.78 -11.38 -4.26
CA LEU A 416 -18.28 -12.46 -3.40
C LEU A 416 -19.82 -12.54 -3.46
N ALA A 417 -20.52 -11.42 -3.35
CA ALA A 417 -21.97 -11.36 -3.43
C ALA A 417 -22.49 -11.84 -4.79
N LYS A 418 -21.79 -11.49 -5.88
CA LYS A 418 -22.11 -11.97 -7.22
C LYS A 418 -21.99 -13.49 -7.30
N ILE A 419 -20.85 -14.05 -6.89
CA ILE A 419 -20.59 -15.50 -6.95
C ILE A 419 -21.61 -16.27 -6.09
N ILE A 420 -21.89 -15.80 -4.86
CA ILE A 420 -22.87 -16.45 -3.97
C ILE A 420 -24.29 -16.41 -4.57
N LYS A 421 -24.72 -15.27 -5.15
CA LYS A 421 -26.03 -15.17 -5.82
C LYS A 421 -26.15 -16.09 -7.04
N GLU A 422 -25.08 -16.21 -7.84
CA GLU A 422 -25.07 -17.09 -9.02
C GLU A 422 -25.19 -18.58 -8.64
N HIS A 423 -24.60 -18.98 -7.53
CA HIS A 423 -24.58 -20.39 -7.09
C HIS A 423 -25.64 -20.73 -6.04
N GLY A 424 -26.20 -19.75 -5.35
CA GLY A 424 -27.19 -19.96 -4.29
C GLY A 424 -26.68 -20.95 -3.24
N VAL A 425 -27.54 -21.86 -2.80
CA VAL A 425 -27.21 -22.88 -1.79
C VAL A 425 -26.11 -23.86 -2.25
N SER A 426 -25.88 -24.01 -3.56
CA SER A 426 -24.80 -24.84 -4.09
C SER A 426 -23.40 -24.24 -3.88
N PHE A 427 -23.30 -22.99 -3.43
CA PHE A 427 -22.03 -22.38 -3.05
C PHE A 427 -21.30 -23.16 -1.93
N LYS A 428 -22.03 -23.95 -1.13
CA LYS A 428 -21.44 -24.89 -0.17
C LYS A 428 -20.49 -25.90 -0.84
N ASN A 429 -20.79 -26.34 -2.07
CA ASN A 429 -19.92 -27.24 -2.82
C ASN A 429 -18.62 -26.52 -3.27
N ILE A 430 -18.69 -25.24 -3.53
CA ILE A 430 -17.52 -24.41 -3.84
C ILE A 430 -16.59 -24.33 -2.61
N ILE A 431 -17.14 -24.04 -1.43
CA ILE A 431 -16.38 -24.06 -0.17
C ILE A 431 -15.69 -25.40 0.01
N TYR A 432 -16.42 -26.51 -0.16
CA TYR A 432 -15.86 -27.86 -0.03
C TYR A 432 -14.69 -28.10 -1.02
N LYS A 433 -14.83 -27.70 -2.29
CA LYS A 433 -13.75 -27.82 -3.29
C LYS A 433 -12.52 -27.03 -2.91
N ILE A 434 -12.68 -25.81 -2.39
CA ILE A 434 -11.55 -24.98 -1.94
C ILE A 434 -10.87 -25.62 -0.73
N GLU A 435 -11.63 -26.15 0.24
CA GLU A 435 -11.05 -26.81 1.42
C GLU A 435 -10.21 -28.04 1.08
N ASN A 436 -10.62 -28.79 0.04
CA ASN A 436 -10.01 -30.07 -0.35
C ASN A 436 -9.09 -29.95 -1.56
N ALA A 437 -8.76 -28.75 -2.03
CA ALA A 437 -7.79 -28.58 -3.10
C ALA A 437 -6.37 -28.96 -2.65
N ASN A 438 -5.54 -29.37 -3.60
CA ASN A 438 -4.18 -29.86 -3.31
C ASN A 438 -3.21 -28.70 -3.05
N TYR A 439 -3.14 -28.21 -1.79
CA TYR A 439 -2.23 -27.13 -1.39
C TYR A 439 -0.85 -27.67 -1.00
N VAL A 440 0.17 -27.04 -1.57
CA VAL A 440 1.58 -27.36 -1.34
C VAL A 440 2.40 -26.11 -1.01
N GLU A 441 3.67 -26.30 -0.63
CA GLU A 441 4.63 -25.19 -0.52
C GLU A 441 4.82 -24.49 -1.87
N GLU A 442 5.11 -23.18 -1.86
CA GLU A 442 5.24 -22.34 -3.06
C GLU A 442 6.19 -22.93 -4.12
N ARG A 443 7.34 -23.49 -3.69
CA ARG A 443 8.34 -24.10 -4.59
C ARG A 443 7.86 -25.35 -5.33
N LEU A 444 6.81 -26.01 -4.83
CA LEU A 444 6.26 -27.26 -5.38
C LEU A 444 4.96 -27.02 -6.17
N ALA A 445 4.46 -25.78 -6.16
CA ALA A 445 3.19 -25.45 -6.76
C ALA A 445 3.29 -25.35 -8.29
N ASP A 446 2.27 -25.85 -8.96
CA ASP A 446 2.06 -25.65 -10.40
C ASP A 446 1.45 -24.25 -10.65
N ILE A 447 0.60 -23.80 -9.72
CA ILE A 447 -0.08 -22.51 -9.79
C ILE A 447 -0.06 -21.84 -8.41
N ILE A 448 0.36 -20.59 -8.42
CA ILE A 448 0.41 -19.74 -7.23
C ILE A 448 -0.69 -18.67 -7.35
N PHE A 449 -1.47 -18.48 -6.32
CA PHE A 449 -2.46 -17.40 -6.22
C PHE A 449 -2.02 -16.36 -5.22
N SER A 450 -2.12 -15.10 -5.61
CA SER A 450 -1.86 -13.99 -4.70
C SER A 450 -2.79 -12.82 -4.99
N THR A 451 -3.19 -12.09 -3.96
CA THR A 451 -3.67 -10.74 -4.20
C THR A 451 -2.50 -9.82 -4.53
N ILE A 452 -2.76 -8.76 -5.30
CA ILE A 452 -1.73 -7.78 -5.67
C ILE A 452 -1.08 -7.16 -4.41
N HIS A 453 -1.86 -6.90 -3.36
CA HIS A 453 -1.34 -6.40 -2.09
C HIS A 453 -0.31 -7.36 -1.45
N LYS A 454 -0.61 -8.67 -1.43
CA LYS A 454 0.30 -9.69 -0.88
C LYS A 454 1.49 -9.98 -1.80
N SER A 455 1.42 -9.60 -3.07
CA SER A 455 2.51 -9.73 -4.05
C SER A 455 3.60 -8.67 -3.90
N LYS A 456 3.33 -7.58 -3.17
CA LYS A 456 4.32 -6.52 -2.96
C LYS A 456 5.57 -7.08 -2.27
N GLY A 457 6.75 -6.75 -2.79
CA GLY A 457 8.02 -7.32 -2.35
C GLY A 457 8.36 -8.70 -2.92
N ARG A 458 7.46 -9.33 -3.71
CA ARG A 458 7.67 -10.63 -4.36
C ARG A 458 7.82 -10.48 -5.88
N GLU A 459 8.30 -11.53 -6.53
CA GLU A 459 8.46 -11.57 -7.99
C GLU A 459 8.45 -13.00 -8.50
N TRP A 460 7.97 -13.22 -9.72
CA TRP A 460 7.86 -14.54 -10.35
C TRP A 460 8.22 -14.47 -11.84
N ASN A 461 8.65 -15.59 -12.40
CA ASN A 461 8.99 -15.65 -13.83
C ASN A 461 7.76 -15.49 -14.72
N ASN A 462 6.68 -16.19 -14.38
CA ASN A 462 5.44 -16.24 -15.17
C ASN A 462 4.29 -15.67 -14.34
N VAL A 463 3.68 -14.59 -14.81
CA VAL A 463 2.59 -13.91 -14.12
C VAL A 463 1.38 -13.76 -15.02
N VAL A 464 0.21 -14.09 -14.50
CA VAL A 464 -1.11 -13.83 -15.10
C VAL A 464 -1.77 -12.73 -14.28
N LEU A 465 -2.15 -11.64 -14.92
CA LEU A 465 -2.87 -10.54 -14.27
C LEU A 465 -4.36 -10.62 -14.62
N GLU A 466 -5.20 -10.79 -13.58
CA GLU A 466 -6.66 -10.80 -13.68
C GLU A 466 -7.25 -9.40 -13.82
N ASP A 467 -8.52 -9.33 -14.21
CA ASP A 467 -9.24 -8.08 -14.50
C ASP A 467 -10.35 -7.75 -13.49
N ASP A 468 -10.16 -8.13 -12.23
CA ASP A 468 -11.12 -7.88 -11.15
C ASP A 468 -10.92 -6.51 -10.46
N PHE A 469 -10.49 -5.51 -11.22
CA PHE A 469 -10.34 -4.13 -10.73
C PHE A 469 -11.67 -3.38 -10.81
N ILE A 470 -11.88 -2.50 -9.85
CA ILE A 470 -13.12 -1.70 -9.76
C ILE A 470 -13.32 -0.80 -10.97
N ILE A 471 -12.22 -0.27 -11.51
CA ILE A 471 -12.22 0.62 -12.68
C ILE A 471 -12.67 -0.04 -13.99
N PHE A 472 -12.74 -1.38 -14.03
CA PHE A 472 -13.23 -2.10 -15.22
C PHE A 472 -14.74 -2.35 -15.16
N CYS A 473 -15.34 -2.25 -13.97
CA CYS A 473 -16.76 -2.55 -13.76
C CYS A 473 -17.70 -1.43 -14.22
N ASN A 474 -17.24 -0.17 -14.27
CA ASN A 474 -18.11 1.01 -14.32
C ASN A 474 -18.02 1.82 -15.63
N ASN A 475 -17.36 1.34 -16.68
CA ASN A 475 -17.13 2.08 -17.95
C ASN A 475 -16.69 3.54 -17.76
N GLN A 476 -15.94 3.81 -16.69
CA GLN A 476 -15.52 5.17 -16.30
C GLN A 476 -14.59 5.78 -17.36
N GLU A 477 -14.68 7.10 -17.51
CA GLU A 477 -13.75 7.84 -18.34
C GLU A 477 -12.35 7.86 -17.71
N ILE A 478 -11.32 7.93 -18.56
CA ILE A 478 -9.92 7.89 -18.07
C ILE A 478 -9.63 9.05 -17.12
N GLU A 479 -10.18 10.25 -17.39
CA GLU A 479 -10.03 11.41 -16.52
C GLU A 479 -10.56 11.15 -15.10
N GLU A 480 -11.73 10.53 -15.00
CA GLU A 480 -12.33 10.17 -13.72
C GLU A 480 -11.49 9.15 -12.98
N ILE A 481 -10.93 8.16 -13.69
CA ILE A 481 -10.01 7.17 -13.12
C ILE A 481 -8.75 7.84 -12.58
N LEU A 482 -8.16 8.76 -13.33
CA LEU A 482 -6.97 9.50 -12.93
C LEU A 482 -7.21 10.41 -11.72
N LEU A 483 -8.43 10.92 -11.54
CA LEU A 483 -8.78 11.79 -10.41
C LEU A 483 -9.11 11.00 -9.14
N ASN A 484 -9.83 9.88 -9.26
CA ASN A 484 -10.48 9.22 -8.12
C ASN A 484 -9.93 7.84 -7.80
N TYR A 485 -9.17 7.20 -8.71
CA TYR A 485 -8.76 5.80 -8.61
C TYR A 485 -7.25 5.60 -8.84
N ILE A 486 -6.43 6.55 -8.42
CA ILE A 486 -4.96 6.48 -8.54
C ILE A 486 -4.40 5.20 -7.92
N GLU A 487 -4.96 4.72 -6.81
CA GLU A 487 -4.52 3.50 -6.15
C GLU A 487 -4.76 2.24 -6.99
N GLU A 488 -5.84 2.20 -7.78
CA GLU A 488 -6.08 1.09 -8.72
C GLU A 488 -5.02 1.07 -9.83
N LEU A 489 -4.58 2.24 -10.30
CA LEU A 489 -3.46 2.34 -11.25
C LEU A 489 -2.13 1.90 -10.62
N ASN A 490 -1.91 2.24 -9.36
CA ASN A 490 -0.75 1.75 -8.61
C ASN A 490 -0.78 0.23 -8.45
N LEU A 491 -1.95 -0.37 -8.19
CA LEU A 491 -2.10 -1.80 -8.12
C LEU A 491 -1.78 -2.48 -9.45
N ILE A 492 -2.23 -1.93 -10.59
CA ILE A 492 -1.88 -2.45 -11.92
C ILE A 492 -0.37 -2.34 -12.16
N TYR A 493 0.25 -1.20 -11.82
CA TYR A 493 1.70 -1.02 -11.92
C TYR A 493 2.46 -2.03 -11.05
N VAL A 494 2.06 -2.20 -9.79
CA VAL A 494 2.65 -3.22 -8.90
C VAL A 494 2.54 -4.59 -9.53
N ALA A 495 1.35 -4.99 -10.01
CA ALA A 495 1.12 -6.32 -10.58
C ALA A 495 1.96 -6.59 -11.83
N VAL A 496 1.99 -5.66 -12.78
CA VAL A 496 2.78 -5.75 -14.01
C VAL A 496 4.27 -5.92 -13.69
N THR A 497 4.77 -5.19 -12.70
CA THR A 497 6.19 -5.21 -12.29
C THR A 497 6.56 -6.41 -11.41
N ARG A 498 5.66 -7.35 -11.16
CA ARG A 498 5.96 -8.62 -10.47
C ARG A 498 6.53 -9.68 -11.41
N ALA A 499 6.31 -9.57 -12.72
CA ALA A 499 6.83 -10.50 -13.70
C ALA A 499 8.32 -10.23 -14.00
N LYS A 500 9.13 -11.30 -14.03
CA LYS A 500 10.54 -11.26 -14.47
C LYS A 500 10.70 -11.70 -15.92
N GLY A 501 9.90 -12.67 -16.37
CA GLY A 501 9.96 -13.25 -17.71
C GLY A 501 8.68 -12.99 -18.49
N ASN A 502 7.64 -13.75 -18.24
CA ASN A 502 6.40 -13.71 -19.01
C ASN A 502 5.25 -13.07 -18.25
N LEU A 503 4.52 -12.18 -18.92
CA LEU A 503 3.32 -11.55 -18.40
C LEU A 503 2.13 -11.83 -19.32
N LEU A 504 1.07 -12.41 -18.79
CA LEU A 504 -0.21 -12.57 -19.48
C LEU A 504 -1.20 -11.57 -18.88
N LEU A 505 -1.75 -10.72 -19.74
CA LEU A 505 -2.82 -9.79 -19.37
C LEU A 505 -4.15 -10.38 -19.83
N THR A 506 -5.15 -10.41 -18.96
CA THR A 506 -6.52 -10.76 -19.35
C THR A 506 -7.12 -9.68 -20.25
N LYS A 507 -8.27 -9.99 -20.88
CA LYS A 507 -8.89 -9.10 -21.87
C LYS A 507 -9.21 -7.72 -21.32
N GLY A 508 -9.75 -7.65 -20.10
CA GLY A 508 -10.10 -6.37 -19.46
C GLY A 508 -8.90 -5.47 -19.27
N VAL A 509 -7.78 -6.02 -18.75
CA VAL A 509 -6.53 -5.27 -18.57
C VAL A 509 -5.97 -4.78 -19.91
N LYS A 510 -5.97 -5.61 -20.96
CA LYS A 510 -5.51 -5.22 -22.32
C LYS A 510 -6.30 -4.02 -22.85
N VAL A 511 -7.62 -4.09 -22.82
CA VAL A 511 -8.51 -3.03 -23.27
C VAL A 511 -8.24 -1.74 -22.50
N PHE A 512 -8.06 -1.85 -21.19
CA PHE A 512 -7.76 -0.68 -20.36
C PHE A 512 -6.42 -0.02 -20.72
N ILE A 513 -5.35 -0.80 -20.91
CA ILE A 513 -4.05 -0.27 -21.33
C ILE A 513 -4.15 0.41 -22.71
N GLU A 514 -4.90 -0.16 -23.65
CA GLU A 514 -5.15 0.46 -24.96
C GLU A 514 -5.90 1.81 -24.85
N ARG A 515 -6.84 1.92 -23.91
CA ARG A 515 -7.53 3.18 -23.59
C ARG A 515 -6.55 4.22 -23.03
N LEU A 516 -5.68 3.84 -22.08
CA LEU A 516 -4.64 4.75 -21.54
C LEU A 516 -3.70 5.26 -22.63
N VAL A 517 -3.26 4.39 -23.53
CA VAL A 517 -2.40 4.77 -24.68
C VAL A 517 -3.13 5.74 -25.61
N SER A 518 -4.41 5.50 -25.91
CA SER A 518 -5.22 6.35 -26.79
C SER A 518 -5.49 7.72 -26.18
N TYR A 519 -5.79 7.76 -24.90
CA TYR A 519 -6.02 8.99 -24.14
C TYR A 519 -4.80 9.93 -24.19
N LYS A 520 -3.60 9.40 -23.95
CA LYS A 520 -2.36 10.18 -23.98
C LYS A 520 -2.05 10.80 -25.35
N LYS A 521 -2.46 10.17 -26.46
CA LYS A 521 -2.28 10.71 -27.81
C LYS A 521 -3.16 11.92 -28.11
N GLN A 522 -4.32 12.02 -27.45
CA GLN A 522 -5.33 13.05 -27.73
C GLN A 522 -5.15 14.31 -26.86
N LYS A 523 -4.55 14.19 -25.69
CA LYS A 523 -4.35 15.31 -24.76
C LYS A 523 -2.94 15.29 -24.18
N PRO A 524 -2.06 16.26 -24.52
CA PRO A 524 -0.84 16.48 -23.74
C PRO A 524 -1.27 16.89 -22.33
N LEU A 525 -0.94 16.02 -21.35
CA LEU A 525 -1.38 16.14 -19.96
C LEU A 525 -0.85 17.43 -19.32
N LYS A 526 -1.73 18.42 -19.12
CA LYS A 526 -1.62 19.41 -18.05
C LYS A 526 -2.58 18.97 -16.94
N ILE A 527 -2.18 18.03 -16.11
CA ILE A 527 -2.87 17.74 -14.84
C ILE A 527 -2.05 18.41 -13.75
N GLU A 528 -2.45 19.60 -13.36
CA GLU A 528 -2.05 20.16 -12.07
C GLU A 528 -2.82 19.39 -11.00
N PHE A 529 -2.13 18.55 -10.23
CA PHE A 529 -2.70 17.94 -9.05
C PHE A 529 -2.93 19.03 -8.01
N LYS A 530 -4.16 19.55 -7.93
CA LYS A 530 -4.58 20.32 -6.77
C LYS A 530 -4.72 19.33 -5.61
N GLU A 531 -3.85 19.45 -4.62
CA GLU A 531 -4.06 18.85 -3.30
C GLU A 531 -5.39 19.37 -2.75
N SER A 532 -6.44 18.55 -2.81
CA SER A 532 -7.71 18.88 -2.17
C SER A 532 -7.60 18.55 -0.68
N PHE A 533 -6.92 19.42 0.08
CA PHE A 533 -7.17 19.53 1.51
C PHE A 533 -8.56 20.14 1.68
N ARG A 534 -9.57 19.34 1.96
CA ARG A 534 -10.83 19.84 2.49
C ARG A 534 -10.62 20.22 3.94
N THR A 535 -10.19 21.45 4.18
CA THR A 535 -10.38 22.11 5.47
C THR A 535 -11.85 22.47 5.61
N ILE A 536 -12.49 21.95 6.63
CA ILE A 536 -13.88 22.29 6.96
C ILE A 536 -13.84 23.42 8.00
N ASP A 537 -13.77 24.64 7.51
CA ASP A 537 -14.37 25.80 8.12
C ASP A 537 -15.43 26.30 7.15
N GLY A 538 -16.68 26.41 7.63
CA GLY A 538 -17.92 26.58 6.88
C GLY A 538 -17.98 27.79 5.92
N ALA A 539 -17.23 27.73 4.85
CA ALA A 539 -17.33 28.63 3.71
C ALA A 539 -17.49 27.80 2.44
N SER A 540 -18.58 28.02 1.76
CA SER A 540 -18.87 27.56 0.41
C SER A 540 -17.73 27.92 -0.53
N TYR A 541 -17.01 26.92 -1.06
CA TYR A 541 -16.09 27.14 -2.16
C TYR A 541 -16.79 26.78 -3.47
N GLU A 542 -17.11 27.82 -4.23
CA GLU A 542 -17.43 27.73 -5.64
C GLU A 542 -16.24 27.13 -6.40
N CYS A 543 -16.51 26.12 -7.18
CA CYS A 543 -15.59 25.53 -8.15
C CYS A 543 -15.27 26.57 -9.21
N ALA A 544 -14.15 27.28 -9.14
CA ALA A 544 -13.65 28.08 -10.24
C ALA A 544 -13.15 27.14 -11.35
N ARG A 545 -13.94 27.05 -12.43
CA ARG A 545 -13.49 26.55 -13.73
C ARG A 545 -12.49 27.52 -14.31
N ALA A 546 -11.30 27.05 -14.61
CA ALA A 546 -10.46 27.56 -15.70
C ALA A 546 -9.57 26.41 -16.20
#